data_af591668c81460c4bb10991970c78076
#
_entry.id   af591668c81460c4bb10991970c78076
#
_cell.length_a   1.000
_cell.length_b   1.000
_cell.length_c   1.000
_cell.angle_alpha   90.00
_cell.angle_beta   90.00
_cell.angle_gamma   90.00
#
_symmetry.space_group_name_H-M   'P 1'
#
loop_
_entity.id
_entity.type
_entity.pdbx_description
1 polymer ?
#
loop_
_entity_poly.entity_id
_entity_poly.type
_entity_poly.pdbx_seq_one_letter_code
_entity_poly.pdbx_strand_id
1 'polypeptide(L)'
;LNPEGLGKLYALKKADIMQYIEQPDGEPLDIREIAFDDGGLHKTLPGFEGFEGLAFNDDMVFMTIETHNGNPMMGYLVAGSYDAALQQISLDPQTLVELPPQTSFLNASDEALTIYDDRIYTFFEDNGLSQNPKAEAHTFDFNFQLQGTVAFPNIEYRVTDATETQKDGTFWVMNYFYPGDDHL
;
A
#
# COMPACT_ATOMS: atom_id res chain seq x y z
N LEU A 1 13.20 7.70 6.74
CA LEU A 1 13.07 7.70 5.27
C LEU A 1 14.43 8.04 4.68
N ASN A 2 14.93 7.26 3.77
CA ASN A 2 16.17 7.53 3.07
C ASN A 2 15.83 8.25 1.76
N PRO A 3 15.96 9.59 1.67
CA PRO A 3 15.55 10.35 0.49
C PRO A 3 16.39 10.07 -0.77
N GLU A 4 17.45 9.28 -0.66
CA GLU A 4 18.37 8.96 -1.76
C GLU A 4 18.26 7.51 -2.25
N GLY A 5 17.36 6.70 -1.71
CA GLY A 5 17.28 5.26 -2.02
C GLY A 5 15.87 4.78 -2.29
N LEU A 6 15.75 3.90 -3.27
CA LEU A 6 14.55 3.18 -3.65
C LEU A 6 13.93 2.34 -2.52
N GLY A 7 14.55 2.25 -1.37
CA GLY A 7 14.13 1.31 -0.34
C GLY A 7 14.45 -0.14 -0.74
N LYS A 8 14.22 -1.06 0.21
CA LYS A 8 14.43 -2.49 0.01
C LYS A 8 13.18 -3.25 0.39
N LEU A 9 12.85 -4.24 -0.41
CA LEU A 9 11.80 -5.19 -0.08
C LEU A 9 12.39 -6.46 0.51
N TYR A 10 11.73 -7.01 1.50
CA TYR A 10 12.14 -8.24 2.17
C TYR A 10 10.97 -9.22 2.20
N ALA A 11 11.30 -10.50 2.07
CA ALA A 11 10.34 -11.58 2.22
C ALA A 11 10.68 -12.42 3.45
N LEU A 12 9.64 -12.80 4.18
CA LEU A 12 9.70 -13.78 5.25
C LEU A 12 8.68 -14.89 4.97
N LYS A 13 9.03 -16.11 5.31
CA LYS A 13 8.05 -17.19 5.21
C LYS A 13 7.04 -17.07 6.34
N LYS A 14 5.76 -17.12 6.00
CA LYS A 14 4.67 -17.06 6.96
C LYS A 14 4.78 -18.14 8.05
N ALA A 15 5.23 -19.35 7.67
CA ALA A 15 5.46 -20.43 8.64
C ALA A 15 6.56 -20.09 9.67
N ASP A 16 7.64 -19.44 9.23
CA ASP A 16 8.75 -19.06 10.11
C ASP A 16 8.30 -17.94 11.06
N ILE A 17 7.48 -16.99 10.59
CA ILE A 17 6.86 -15.95 11.43
C ILE A 17 5.97 -16.58 12.49
N MET A 18 5.11 -17.53 12.13
CA MET A 18 4.22 -18.23 13.08
C MET A 18 5.02 -18.99 14.13
N GLN A 19 6.07 -19.69 13.72
CA GLN A 19 6.96 -20.39 14.66
C GLN A 19 7.66 -19.41 15.62
N TYR A 20 8.13 -18.27 15.12
CA TYR A 20 8.79 -17.26 15.95
C TYR A 20 7.83 -16.64 16.98
N ILE A 21 6.57 -16.41 16.62
CA ILE A 21 5.54 -15.91 17.55
C ILE A 21 5.31 -16.93 18.71
N GLU A 22 5.29 -18.21 18.39
CA GLU A 22 5.11 -19.28 19.39
C GLU A 22 6.36 -19.49 20.25
N GLN A 23 7.55 -19.26 19.69
CA GLN A 23 8.84 -19.49 20.33
C GLN A 23 9.82 -18.33 20.05
N PRO A 24 9.62 -17.16 20.67
CA PRO A 24 10.40 -15.94 20.35
C PRO A 24 11.89 -16.03 20.69
N ASP A 25 12.29 -16.98 21.58
CA ASP A 25 13.69 -17.25 21.92
C ASP A 25 14.32 -18.33 21.01
N GLY A 26 13.62 -18.73 19.93
CA GLY A 26 14.08 -19.72 18.96
C GLY A 26 15.09 -19.19 17.95
N GLU A 27 15.19 -19.87 16.80
CA GLU A 27 16.08 -19.45 15.72
C GLU A 27 15.64 -18.11 15.13
N PRO A 28 16.59 -17.25 14.72
CA PRO A 28 16.28 -15.98 14.03
C PRO A 28 15.49 -16.22 12.74
N LEU A 29 14.62 -15.26 12.39
CA LEU A 29 13.88 -15.30 11.13
C LEU A 29 14.82 -15.25 9.92
N ASP A 30 14.59 -16.12 8.93
CA ASP A 30 15.27 -16.09 7.62
C ASP A 30 14.68 -14.96 6.76
N ILE A 31 15.28 -13.78 6.86
CA ILE A 31 14.86 -12.58 6.11
C ILE A 31 15.59 -12.54 4.79
N ARG A 32 14.86 -12.53 3.68
CA ARG A 32 15.42 -12.51 2.33
C ARG A 32 15.14 -11.18 1.65
N GLU A 33 16.17 -10.54 1.11
CA GLU A 33 16.01 -9.38 0.26
C GLU A 33 15.44 -9.81 -1.10
N ILE A 34 14.40 -9.10 -1.55
CA ILE A 34 13.78 -9.27 -2.87
C ILE A 34 14.36 -8.21 -3.79
N ALA A 35 14.83 -8.61 -4.97
CA ALA A 35 15.26 -7.66 -5.99
C ALA A 35 14.07 -6.80 -6.42
N PHE A 36 14.26 -5.48 -6.49
CA PHE A 36 13.19 -4.55 -6.79
C PHE A 36 13.61 -3.57 -7.89
N ASP A 37 12.88 -3.61 -8.99
CA ASP A 37 13.00 -2.67 -10.10
C ASP A 37 11.70 -1.87 -10.20
N ASP A 38 11.74 -0.60 -9.85
CA ASP A 38 10.59 0.30 -9.90
C ASP A 38 10.37 0.95 -11.27
N GLY A 39 11.09 0.52 -12.31
CA GLY A 39 11.03 1.12 -13.64
C GLY A 39 11.48 2.58 -13.70
N GLY A 40 12.17 3.07 -12.65
CA GLY A 40 12.65 4.45 -12.55
C GLY A 40 11.65 5.44 -11.96
N LEU A 41 10.53 4.97 -11.39
CA LEU A 41 9.48 5.82 -10.81
C LEU A 41 10.01 6.74 -9.72
N HIS A 42 10.88 6.24 -8.82
CA HIS A 42 11.48 7.07 -7.75
C HIS A 42 12.28 8.27 -8.27
N LYS A 43 12.71 8.27 -9.54
CA LYS A 43 13.44 9.37 -10.17
C LYS A 43 12.56 10.27 -11.03
N THR A 44 11.48 9.70 -11.57
CA THR A 44 10.64 10.38 -12.57
C THR A 44 9.39 11.01 -11.98
N LEU A 45 8.88 10.48 -10.86
CA LEU A 45 7.74 11.07 -10.15
C LEU A 45 8.19 12.27 -9.32
N PRO A 46 7.69 13.49 -9.62
CA PRO A 46 8.04 14.65 -8.83
C PRO A 46 7.55 14.49 -7.38
N GLY A 47 8.45 14.72 -6.43
CA GLY A 47 8.11 14.63 -5.01
C GLY A 47 7.89 13.21 -4.49
N PHE A 48 8.45 12.20 -5.16
CA PHE A 48 8.37 10.82 -4.69
C PHE A 48 8.84 10.70 -3.23
N GLU A 49 8.00 10.13 -2.35
CA GLU A 49 8.31 9.88 -0.93
C GLU A 49 8.48 8.41 -0.63
N GLY A 50 7.66 7.53 -1.21
CA GLY A 50 7.77 6.10 -0.95
C GLY A 50 6.76 5.24 -1.68
N PHE A 51 7.00 3.92 -1.59
CA PHE A 51 6.01 2.89 -1.86
C PHE A 51 5.37 2.53 -0.53
N GLU A 52 4.04 2.48 -0.49
CA GLU A 52 3.27 2.29 0.74
C GLU A 52 2.59 0.92 0.78
N GLY A 53 1.47 0.75 0.13
CA GLY A 53 0.76 -0.53 0.11
C GLY A 53 1.31 -1.52 -0.92
N LEU A 54 1.14 -2.81 -0.66
CA LEU A 54 1.57 -3.92 -1.53
C LEU A 54 0.54 -5.04 -1.52
N ALA A 55 0.06 -5.45 -2.69
CA ALA A 55 -0.78 -6.63 -2.85
C ALA A 55 -0.38 -7.48 -4.05
N PHE A 56 -0.72 -8.76 -4.00
CA PHE A 56 -0.45 -9.73 -5.07
C PHE A 56 -1.74 -10.34 -5.58
N ASN A 57 -1.78 -10.60 -6.89
CA ASN A 57 -2.74 -11.47 -7.53
C ASN A 57 -1.97 -12.42 -8.46
N ASP A 58 -1.73 -13.63 -8.00
CA ASP A 58 -0.79 -14.56 -8.62
C ASP A 58 0.60 -13.92 -8.81
N ASP A 59 1.08 -13.79 -10.04
CA ASP A 59 2.36 -13.15 -10.38
C ASP A 59 2.25 -11.62 -10.59
N MET A 60 1.05 -11.07 -10.53
CA MET A 60 0.86 -9.62 -10.60
C MET A 60 1.09 -8.97 -9.23
N VAL A 61 1.74 -7.83 -9.24
CA VAL A 61 2.02 -7.02 -8.06
C VAL A 61 1.37 -5.66 -8.24
N PHE A 62 0.75 -5.16 -7.19
CA PHE A 62 0.16 -3.82 -7.13
C PHE A 62 0.76 -3.08 -5.95
N MET A 63 1.13 -1.82 -6.17
CA MET A 63 1.67 -0.97 -5.12
C MET A 63 1.03 0.41 -5.17
N THR A 64 0.85 1.02 -4.00
CA THR A 64 0.58 2.44 -3.90
C THR A 64 1.88 3.21 -3.73
N ILE A 65 1.88 4.45 -4.21
CA ILE A 65 3.01 5.37 -4.10
C ILE A 65 2.48 6.68 -3.53
N GLU A 66 3.26 7.26 -2.64
CA GLU A 66 3.02 8.58 -2.10
C GLU A 66 3.99 9.59 -2.70
N THR A 67 3.47 10.79 -3.03
CA THR A 67 4.28 11.90 -3.51
C THR A 67 3.89 13.21 -2.84
N HIS A 68 4.89 14.02 -2.54
CA HIS A 68 4.69 15.36 -2.01
C HIS A 68 5.31 16.41 -2.94
N ASN A 69 4.55 16.78 -3.97
CA ASN A 69 4.96 17.84 -4.89
C ASN A 69 3.95 19.00 -4.84
N GLY A 70 3.76 19.52 -3.67
CA GLY A 70 2.77 20.56 -3.39
C GLY A 70 1.73 20.08 -2.38
N ASN A 71 0.64 20.78 -2.26
CA ASN A 71 -0.45 20.48 -1.34
C ASN A 71 -1.75 20.37 -2.15
N PRO A 72 -2.55 19.30 -2.00
CA PRO A 72 -2.37 18.12 -1.13
C PRO A 72 -1.35 17.11 -1.67
N MET A 73 -0.99 16.10 -0.86
CA MET A 73 -0.25 14.93 -1.34
C MET A 73 -1.03 14.18 -2.40
N MET A 74 -0.31 13.52 -3.31
CA MET A 74 -0.90 12.69 -4.36
C MET A 74 -0.49 11.26 -4.17
N GLY A 75 -1.48 10.39 -4.17
CA GLY A 75 -1.28 8.95 -4.26
C GLY A 75 -1.25 8.48 -5.71
N TYR A 76 -0.60 7.36 -5.95
CA TYR A 76 -0.64 6.65 -7.23
C TYR A 76 -0.80 5.16 -6.98
N LEU A 77 -1.46 4.49 -7.92
CA LEU A 77 -1.47 3.03 -8.03
C LEU A 77 -0.61 2.64 -9.23
N VAL A 78 0.23 1.63 -9.06
CA VAL A 78 1.06 1.05 -10.11
C VAL A 78 1.02 -0.46 -10.03
N ALA A 79 1.20 -1.14 -11.16
CA ALA A 79 1.40 -2.58 -11.18
C ALA A 79 2.73 -2.99 -11.76
N GLY A 80 3.00 -4.27 -11.56
CA GLY A 80 4.16 -4.95 -12.07
C GLY A 80 4.00 -6.46 -11.99
N SER A 81 5.12 -7.14 -11.96
CA SER A 81 5.17 -8.61 -11.88
C SER A 81 6.16 -9.06 -10.83
N TYR A 82 5.90 -10.23 -10.27
CA TYR A 82 6.83 -10.97 -9.42
C TYR A 82 7.35 -12.20 -10.16
N ASP A 83 8.66 -12.26 -10.36
CA ASP A 83 9.37 -13.44 -10.88
C ASP A 83 9.87 -14.27 -9.68
N ALA A 84 9.21 -15.38 -9.41
CA ALA A 84 9.57 -16.28 -8.30
C ALA A 84 10.93 -16.96 -8.48
N ALA A 85 11.38 -17.19 -9.73
CA ALA A 85 12.65 -17.83 -10.01
C ALA A 85 13.83 -16.87 -9.76
N LEU A 86 13.66 -15.60 -10.07
CA LEU A 86 14.62 -14.54 -9.82
C LEU A 86 14.46 -13.90 -8.44
N GLN A 87 13.36 -14.15 -7.76
CA GLN A 87 12.94 -13.43 -6.54
C GLN A 87 12.99 -11.91 -6.75
N GLN A 88 12.35 -11.46 -7.82
CA GLN A 88 12.35 -10.07 -8.25
C GLN A 88 10.94 -9.54 -8.47
N ILE A 89 10.69 -8.32 -8.00
CA ILE A 89 9.54 -7.50 -8.36
C ILE A 89 10.01 -6.47 -9.39
N SER A 90 9.24 -6.33 -10.48
CA SER A 90 9.47 -5.32 -11.51
C SER A 90 8.17 -4.58 -11.78
N LEU A 91 8.14 -3.26 -11.54
CA LEU A 91 6.99 -2.41 -11.82
C LEU A 91 6.99 -1.93 -13.27
N ASP A 92 5.79 -1.72 -13.82
CA ASP A 92 5.58 -1.13 -15.13
C ASP A 92 5.06 0.32 -15.00
N PRO A 93 5.88 1.34 -15.23
CA PRO A 93 5.47 2.74 -15.15
C PRO A 93 4.31 3.12 -16.08
N GLN A 94 4.01 2.32 -17.11
CA GLN A 94 2.88 2.58 -18.00
C GLN A 94 1.52 2.28 -17.36
N THR A 95 1.51 1.56 -16.24
CA THR A 95 0.30 1.23 -15.48
C THR A 95 -0.04 2.27 -14.41
N LEU A 96 0.79 3.31 -14.28
CA LEU A 96 0.64 4.33 -13.24
C LEU A 96 -0.66 5.12 -13.41
N VAL A 97 -1.47 5.16 -12.35
CA VAL A 97 -2.69 5.98 -12.28
C VAL A 97 -2.72 6.81 -11.00
N GLU A 98 -3.24 8.03 -11.10
CA GLU A 98 -3.41 8.93 -9.95
C GLU A 98 -4.55 8.47 -9.04
N LEU A 99 -4.34 8.58 -7.73
CA LEU A 99 -5.33 8.39 -6.69
C LEU A 99 -5.72 9.77 -6.14
N PRO A 100 -6.95 10.24 -6.37
CA PRO A 100 -7.36 11.55 -5.91
C PRO A 100 -7.34 11.64 -4.38
N PRO A 101 -6.75 12.68 -3.78
CA PRO A 101 -6.76 12.85 -2.35
C PRO A 101 -8.20 13.05 -1.84
N GLN A 102 -8.52 12.46 -0.70
CA GLN A 102 -9.85 12.56 -0.10
C GLN A 102 -9.95 13.71 0.91
N THR A 103 -8.83 14.18 1.40
CA THR A 103 -8.76 15.31 2.35
C THR A 103 -7.74 16.35 1.89
N SER A 104 -7.71 17.50 2.55
CA SER A 104 -6.65 18.50 2.36
C SER A 104 -5.50 18.34 3.35
N PHE A 105 -5.44 17.25 4.05
CA PHE A 105 -4.36 16.96 4.99
C PHE A 105 -3.02 16.83 4.25
N LEU A 106 -1.97 17.41 4.82
CA LEU A 106 -0.70 17.59 4.10
C LEU A 106 0.13 16.32 3.96
N ASN A 107 -0.15 15.32 4.77
CA ASN A 107 0.63 14.08 4.86
C ASN A 107 -0.35 12.92 4.96
N ALA A 108 -1.13 12.74 3.89
CA ALA A 108 -2.06 11.64 3.77
C ALA A 108 -2.30 11.26 2.31
N SER A 109 -2.18 9.98 2.02
CA SER A 109 -2.50 9.38 0.72
C SER A 109 -3.11 7.96 0.90
N ASP A 110 -3.18 7.18 -0.18
CA ASP A 110 -3.63 5.78 -0.12
C ASP A 110 -2.45 4.89 0.30
N GLU A 111 -2.40 4.48 1.58
CA GLU A 111 -1.33 3.67 2.14
C GLU A 111 -1.61 2.17 2.13
N ALA A 112 -2.86 1.77 1.94
CA ALA A 112 -3.26 0.37 1.98
C ALA A 112 -4.02 -0.04 0.73
N LEU A 113 -3.89 -1.31 0.32
CA LEU A 113 -4.69 -1.88 -0.76
C LEU A 113 -4.96 -3.36 -0.54
N THR A 114 -6.06 -3.84 -1.11
CA THR A 114 -6.39 -5.27 -1.17
C THR A 114 -7.06 -5.61 -2.49
N ILE A 115 -7.16 -6.90 -2.78
CA ILE A 115 -7.78 -7.41 -4.01
C ILE A 115 -8.95 -8.32 -3.62
N TYR A 116 -10.09 -8.08 -4.24
CA TYR A 116 -11.27 -8.92 -4.07
C TYR A 116 -12.16 -8.86 -5.33
N ASP A 117 -12.68 -10.01 -5.75
CA ASP A 117 -13.63 -10.15 -6.87
C ASP A 117 -13.16 -9.42 -8.14
N ASP A 118 -11.91 -9.72 -8.57
CA ASP A 118 -11.23 -9.15 -9.73
C ASP A 118 -11.13 -7.61 -9.71
N ARG A 119 -11.08 -7.01 -8.52
CA ARG A 119 -10.92 -5.58 -8.33
C ARG A 119 -9.83 -5.27 -7.31
N ILE A 120 -9.17 -4.15 -7.54
CA ILE A 120 -8.21 -3.54 -6.62
C ILE A 120 -8.97 -2.49 -5.82
N TYR A 121 -8.82 -2.52 -4.51
CA TYR A 121 -9.36 -1.51 -3.57
C TYR A 121 -8.18 -0.80 -2.93
N THR A 122 -8.14 0.53 -3.02
CA THR A 122 -7.16 1.34 -2.31
C THR A 122 -7.84 2.12 -1.19
N PHE A 123 -7.16 2.25 -0.07
CA PHE A 123 -7.69 2.88 1.13
C PHE A 123 -6.84 4.09 1.49
N PHE A 124 -7.50 5.23 1.57
CA PHE A 124 -6.89 6.45 2.05
C PHE A 124 -6.57 6.28 3.55
N GLU A 125 -5.42 6.77 4.01
CA GLU A 125 -4.99 6.56 5.39
C GLU A 125 -5.81 7.34 6.42
N ASP A 126 -6.19 8.59 6.11
CA ASP A 126 -6.97 9.45 7.00
C ASP A 126 -8.47 9.27 6.79
N ASN A 127 -9.06 8.42 7.61
CA ASN A 127 -10.48 8.07 7.57
C ASN A 127 -11.25 8.52 8.81
N GLY A 128 -10.65 9.35 9.66
CA GLY A 128 -11.29 9.91 10.85
C GLY A 128 -12.51 10.78 10.49
N LEU A 129 -13.59 10.63 11.24
CA LEU A 129 -14.85 11.34 10.97
C LEU A 129 -14.70 12.87 10.93
N SER A 130 -13.76 13.42 11.69
CA SER A 130 -13.50 14.87 11.75
C SER A 130 -12.82 15.39 10.49
N GLN A 131 -11.99 14.59 9.82
CA GLN A 131 -11.20 14.99 8.67
C GLN A 131 -11.78 14.48 7.35
N ASN A 132 -12.25 13.23 7.34
CA ASN A 132 -12.82 12.56 6.18
C ASN A 132 -14.21 11.98 6.48
N PRO A 133 -15.26 12.81 6.63
CA PRO A 133 -16.59 12.34 7.01
C PRO A 133 -17.25 11.43 5.97
N LYS A 134 -16.69 11.32 4.78
CA LYS A 134 -17.14 10.47 3.70
C LYS A 134 -15.99 9.61 3.16
N ALA A 135 -15.34 8.90 4.08
CA ALA A 135 -14.25 8.00 3.71
C ALA A 135 -14.72 6.97 2.67
N GLU A 136 -13.94 6.80 1.63
CA GLU A 136 -14.22 5.91 0.52
C GLU A 136 -12.97 5.12 0.14
N ALA A 137 -13.16 3.88 -0.32
CA ALA A 137 -12.13 3.12 -1.02
C ALA A 137 -12.30 3.34 -2.53
N HIS A 138 -11.24 3.68 -3.23
CA HIS A 138 -11.26 3.68 -4.69
C HIS A 138 -11.21 2.24 -5.21
N THR A 139 -11.93 1.98 -6.30
CA THR A 139 -11.95 0.64 -6.91
C THR A 139 -11.50 0.69 -8.36
N PHE A 140 -10.57 -0.20 -8.71
CA PHE A 140 -10.03 -0.32 -10.07
C PHE A 140 -10.20 -1.74 -10.59
N ASP A 141 -10.33 -1.89 -11.89
CA ASP A 141 -10.13 -3.18 -12.55
C ASP A 141 -8.63 -3.42 -12.82
N PHE A 142 -8.28 -4.61 -13.31
CA PHE A 142 -6.87 -4.94 -13.64
C PHE A 142 -6.34 -4.25 -14.91
N ASN A 143 -7.16 -3.44 -15.59
CA ASN A 143 -6.71 -2.52 -16.62
C ASN A 143 -6.50 -1.10 -16.09
N PHE A 144 -6.52 -0.93 -14.77
CA PHE A 144 -6.35 0.35 -14.05
C PHE A 144 -7.42 1.39 -14.38
N GLN A 145 -8.60 0.94 -14.81
CA GLN A 145 -9.73 1.82 -14.99
C GLN A 145 -10.48 1.98 -13.68
N LEU A 146 -10.63 3.22 -13.23
CA LEU A 146 -11.42 3.54 -12.04
C LEU A 146 -12.87 3.08 -12.26
N GLN A 147 -13.34 2.19 -11.40
CA GLN A 147 -14.70 1.63 -11.43
C GLN A 147 -15.67 2.42 -10.53
N GLY A 148 -15.13 3.29 -9.68
CA GLY A 148 -15.88 4.10 -8.74
C GLY A 148 -15.31 4.01 -7.34
N THR A 149 -16.16 4.33 -6.35
CA THR A 149 -15.80 4.27 -4.94
C THR A 149 -16.78 3.40 -4.17
N VAL A 150 -16.31 2.86 -3.04
CA VAL A 150 -17.13 2.12 -2.08
C VAL A 150 -16.98 2.82 -0.73
N ALA A 151 -18.09 3.06 -0.04
CA ALA A 151 -18.04 3.66 1.29
C ALA A 151 -17.15 2.84 2.23
N PHE A 152 -16.22 3.51 2.88
CA PHE A 152 -15.34 2.93 3.89
C PHE A 152 -15.76 3.45 5.27
N PRO A 153 -15.73 2.64 6.33
CA PRO A 153 -16.09 3.12 7.65
C PRO A 153 -15.12 4.18 8.14
N ASN A 154 -15.64 5.19 8.84
CA ASN A 154 -14.78 6.12 9.55
C ASN A 154 -14.05 5.36 10.66
N ILE A 155 -12.74 5.44 10.64
CA ILE A 155 -11.83 4.80 11.61
C ILE A 155 -10.94 5.92 12.14
N GLU A 156 -10.93 6.11 13.45
CA GLU A 156 -9.97 7.00 14.09
C GLU A 156 -8.56 6.42 13.90
N TYR A 157 -7.59 7.29 13.69
CA TYR A 157 -6.21 6.97 13.36
C TYR A 157 -6.01 6.51 11.90
N ARG A 158 -4.75 6.37 11.51
CA ARG A 158 -4.37 6.08 10.13
C ARG A 158 -4.54 4.61 9.78
N VAL A 159 -5.07 4.34 8.61
CA VAL A 159 -5.11 3.01 8.00
C VAL A 159 -3.87 2.86 7.12
N THR A 160 -2.90 2.07 7.57
CA THR A 160 -1.56 2.00 6.98
C THR A 160 -1.23 0.68 6.29
N ASP A 161 -2.09 -0.33 6.40
CA ASP A 161 -1.93 -1.59 5.68
C ASP A 161 -3.24 -2.38 5.65
N ALA A 162 -3.37 -3.28 4.69
CA ALA A 162 -4.48 -4.21 4.57
C ALA A 162 -3.97 -5.62 4.20
N THR A 163 -4.56 -6.64 4.82
CA THR A 163 -4.23 -8.01 4.47
C THR A 163 -4.88 -8.43 3.16
N GLU A 164 -4.39 -9.53 2.58
CA GLU A 164 -5.11 -10.27 1.57
C GLU A 164 -6.56 -10.56 2.02
N THR A 165 -7.50 -10.39 1.09
CA THR A 165 -8.92 -10.65 1.35
C THR A 165 -9.19 -12.16 1.38
N GLN A 166 -9.92 -12.60 2.40
CA GLN A 166 -10.35 -13.98 2.53
C GLN A 166 -11.50 -14.30 1.56
N LYS A 167 -11.80 -15.59 1.37
CA LYS A 167 -12.86 -16.06 0.45
C LYS A 167 -14.25 -15.51 0.77
N ASP A 168 -14.51 -15.15 2.01
CA ASP A 168 -15.79 -14.57 2.46
C ASP A 168 -15.85 -13.05 2.31
N GLY A 169 -14.80 -12.43 1.74
CA GLY A 169 -14.69 -10.99 1.55
C GLY A 169 -14.16 -10.23 2.76
N THR A 170 -13.76 -10.92 3.82
CA THR A 170 -13.19 -10.26 5.00
C THR A 170 -11.68 -10.05 4.86
N PHE A 171 -11.17 -8.96 5.41
CA PHE A 171 -9.75 -8.65 5.53
C PHE A 171 -9.49 -7.84 6.79
N TRP A 172 -8.24 -7.78 7.20
CA TRP A 172 -7.80 -6.98 8.32
C TRP A 172 -7.12 -5.72 7.81
N VAL A 173 -7.29 -4.62 8.53
CA VAL A 173 -6.53 -3.39 8.32
C VAL A 173 -5.65 -3.10 9.54
N MET A 174 -4.47 -2.57 9.30
CA MET A 174 -3.64 -2.01 10.35
C MET A 174 -4.10 -0.58 10.61
N ASN A 175 -4.33 -0.26 11.88
CA ASN A 175 -4.70 1.07 12.32
C ASN A 175 -3.61 1.62 13.23
N TYR A 176 -3.04 2.77 12.88
CA TYR A 176 -1.88 3.33 13.54
C TYR A 176 -2.16 4.72 14.09
N PHE A 177 -1.89 4.92 15.39
CA PHE A 177 -1.92 6.24 16.01
C PHE A 177 -0.54 6.90 15.97
N TYR A 178 -0.47 8.04 15.32
CA TYR A 178 0.70 8.90 15.37
C TYR A 178 0.48 10.05 16.38
N PRO A 179 1.35 10.21 17.40
CA PRO A 179 1.14 11.21 18.45
C PRO A 179 1.08 12.66 17.98
N GLY A 180 1.45 12.95 16.72
CA GLY A 180 1.31 14.27 16.11
C GLY A 180 -0.08 14.54 15.51
N ASP A 181 -0.94 13.52 15.44
CA ASP A 181 -2.28 13.59 14.85
C ASP A 181 -3.37 13.83 15.91
N ASP A 182 -3.12 14.75 16.84
CA ASP A 182 -4.06 15.08 17.95
C ASP A 182 -5.44 15.53 17.49
N HIS A 183 -5.61 15.70 16.18
CA HIS A 183 -6.82 16.21 15.53
C HIS A 183 -7.61 15.14 14.77
N LEU A 184 -7.12 13.90 14.69
CA LEU A 184 -7.77 12.76 14.01
C LEU A 184 -8.82 12.08 14.89
#